data_2a273ea2f8a4e084772914be866db9f4
#
_entry.id   2a273ea2f8a4e084772914be866db9f4
#
_cell.length_a   1.000
_cell.length_b   1.000
_cell.length_c   1.000
_cell.angle_alpha   90.00
_cell.angle_beta   90.00
_cell.angle_gamma   90.00
#
_symmetry.space_group_name_H-M   'P 1'
#
loop_
_entity.id
_entity.type
_entity.pdbx_description
1 polymer ?
#
loop_
_entity_poly.entity_id
_entity_poly.type
_entity_poly.pdbx_seq_one_letter_code
_entity_poly.pdbx_strand_id
1 'polypeptide(L)'
;MSARHAQQLSINRPQPAIWAVTMSKILGALTNITEARSLHEALHATQTALAHASRVATLGEMNATIAHEVNQPLAAIIMNGESSLGWLARSEPDLERVRELTKRMVADARRACEIIGRVRAMASRRAPEQELLSLDDVIGESMLFLRHEFQSKSISVSLDLAPALPHVVGDRTQLQQVVVNLAINAVQAMAQSRVARRSILIRTKLLGPETVCCTMEDSGPGVDPTYLPRLFDSFFTTKDSGMGMGLPICRSIIEAHSGYVRVDNESTLGGARFSFGLPCHF
;
A
#
# COMPACT_ATOMS: atom_id res chain seq x y z
N MET A 1 -85.15 -15.57 -35.50
CA MET A 1 -84.44 -16.39 -34.57
C MET A 1 -82.93 -16.06 -34.65
N SER A 2 -82.36 -15.79 -33.54
CA SER A 2 -80.94 -15.76 -33.18
C SER A 2 -80.06 -14.61 -33.67
N ALA A 3 -80.02 -13.56 -32.95
CA ALA A 3 -78.97 -12.53 -32.94
C ALA A 3 -77.73 -13.08 -32.22
N ARG A 4 -76.56 -13.08 -32.90
CA ARG A 4 -75.31 -13.41 -32.27
C ARG A 4 -74.64 -12.13 -31.80
N HIS A 5 -74.37 -12.07 -30.44
CA HIS A 5 -73.61 -11.07 -29.77
C HIS A 5 -72.13 -11.04 -30.29
N ALA A 6 -71.73 -9.94 -30.89
CA ALA A 6 -70.33 -9.59 -31.07
C ALA A 6 -69.89 -8.76 -29.90
N GLN A 7 -69.18 -9.38 -28.96
CA GLN A 7 -68.49 -8.66 -27.87
C GLN A 7 -67.25 -7.95 -28.47
N GLN A 8 -67.34 -6.61 -28.57
CA GLN A 8 -66.22 -5.76 -28.89
C GLN A 8 -65.25 -5.71 -27.67
N LEU A 9 -64.14 -6.37 -27.79
CA LEU A 9 -63.01 -6.16 -26.90
C LEU A 9 -62.45 -4.75 -27.15
N SER A 10 -62.78 -3.80 -26.29
CA SER A 10 -62.15 -2.47 -26.29
C SER A 10 -60.73 -2.61 -25.73
N ILE A 11 -59.76 -2.66 -26.62
CA ILE A 11 -58.36 -2.54 -26.28
C ILE A 11 -58.16 -1.10 -25.80
N ASN A 12 -57.99 -0.96 -24.48
CA ASN A 12 -57.72 0.33 -23.82
C ASN A 12 -56.31 0.79 -24.26
N ARG A 13 -56.24 1.62 -25.31
CA ARG A 13 -54.96 2.24 -25.75
C ARG A 13 -54.54 3.24 -24.69
N PRO A 14 -53.39 3.08 -24.03
CA PRO A 14 -52.92 4.05 -23.04
C PRO A 14 -52.78 5.42 -23.70
N GLN A 15 -53.23 6.46 -23.00
CA GLN A 15 -53.23 7.83 -23.50
C GLN A 15 -51.80 8.29 -23.82
N PRO A 16 -51.54 8.93 -24.99
CA PRO A 16 -50.23 9.34 -25.46
C PRO A 16 -49.48 10.28 -24.46
N ALA A 17 -50.21 11.02 -23.67
CA ALA A 17 -49.65 11.89 -22.61
C ALA A 17 -48.93 11.10 -21.49
N ILE A 18 -49.46 9.92 -21.11
CA ILE A 18 -48.86 9.09 -20.04
C ILE A 18 -47.50 8.51 -20.52
N TRP A 19 -47.45 8.07 -21.81
CA TRP A 19 -46.21 7.57 -22.40
C TRP A 19 -45.12 8.64 -22.52
N ALA A 20 -45.44 9.88 -22.88
CA ALA A 20 -44.53 10.98 -23.01
C ALA A 20 -43.91 11.35 -21.64
N VAL A 21 -44.70 11.40 -20.56
CA VAL A 21 -44.22 11.68 -19.21
C VAL A 21 -43.34 10.55 -18.67
N THR A 22 -43.71 9.29 -18.92
CA THR A 22 -42.93 8.12 -18.50
C THR A 22 -41.60 8.05 -19.25
N MET A 23 -41.57 8.28 -20.53
CA MET A 23 -40.36 8.32 -21.36
C MET A 23 -39.42 9.48 -20.94
N SER A 24 -39.96 10.66 -20.64
CA SER A 24 -39.17 11.80 -20.13
C SER A 24 -38.53 11.50 -18.78
N LYS A 25 -39.24 10.84 -17.86
CA LYS A 25 -38.69 10.41 -16.56
C LYS A 25 -37.61 9.33 -16.73
N ILE A 26 -37.81 8.36 -17.60
CA ILE A 26 -36.82 7.31 -17.90
C ILE A 26 -35.58 7.94 -18.53
N LEU A 27 -35.74 8.86 -19.48
CA LEU A 27 -34.61 9.54 -20.13
C LEU A 27 -33.82 10.39 -19.12
N GLY A 28 -34.51 11.14 -18.26
CA GLY A 28 -33.87 11.91 -17.19
C GLY A 28 -33.12 11.03 -16.18
N ALA A 29 -33.67 9.88 -15.79
CA ALA A 29 -33.01 8.93 -14.93
C ALA A 29 -31.76 8.31 -15.59
N LEU A 30 -31.85 7.95 -16.87
CA LEU A 30 -30.72 7.42 -17.66
C LEU A 30 -29.60 8.46 -17.79
N THR A 31 -29.93 9.73 -18.07
CA THR A 31 -28.93 10.82 -18.15
C THR A 31 -28.24 11.00 -16.81
N ASN A 32 -28.97 11.02 -15.70
CA ASN A 32 -28.42 11.17 -14.37
C ASN A 32 -27.49 10.01 -13.95
N ILE A 33 -27.87 8.77 -14.33
CA ILE A 33 -27.02 7.58 -14.10
C ILE A 33 -25.73 7.67 -14.95
N THR A 34 -25.84 8.14 -16.20
CA THR A 34 -24.67 8.28 -17.08
C THR A 34 -23.71 9.36 -16.58
N GLU A 35 -24.22 10.51 -16.13
CA GLU A 35 -23.41 11.56 -15.50
C GLU A 35 -22.76 11.09 -14.19
N ALA A 36 -23.51 10.44 -13.32
CA ALA A 36 -22.99 9.88 -12.09
C ALA A 36 -21.87 8.86 -12.34
N ARG A 37 -22.02 8.04 -13.36
CA ARG A 37 -21.01 7.05 -13.78
C ARG A 37 -19.76 7.73 -14.34
N SER A 38 -19.90 8.73 -15.21
CA SER A 38 -18.76 9.47 -15.77
C SER A 38 -17.99 10.23 -14.71
N LEU A 39 -18.66 10.84 -13.73
CA LEU A 39 -18.04 11.48 -12.58
C LEU A 39 -17.29 10.47 -11.68
N HIS A 40 -17.88 9.30 -11.47
CA HIS A 40 -17.24 8.23 -10.71
C HIS A 40 -15.98 7.70 -11.41
N GLU A 41 -16.04 7.48 -12.73
CA GLU A 41 -14.89 7.06 -13.52
C GLU A 41 -13.77 8.13 -13.52
N ALA A 42 -14.11 9.42 -13.65
CA ALA A 42 -13.16 10.52 -13.58
C ALA A 42 -12.51 10.64 -12.19
N LEU A 43 -13.30 10.49 -11.11
CA LEU A 43 -12.78 10.48 -9.75
C LEU A 43 -11.82 9.33 -9.52
N HIS A 44 -12.19 8.12 -9.97
CA HIS A 44 -11.35 6.93 -9.84
C HIS A 44 -10.03 7.06 -10.63
N ALA A 45 -10.09 7.61 -11.85
CA ALA A 45 -8.90 7.89 -12.65
C ALA A 45 -7.96 8.89 -11.96
N THR A 46 -8.53 9.95 -11.35
CA THR A 46 -7.76 10.95 -10.61
C THR A 46 -7.12 10.37 -9.36
N GLN A 47 -7.85 9.56 -8.60
CA GLN A 47 -7.33 8.87 -7.41
C GLN A 47 -6.17 7.92 -7.77
N THR A 48 -6.31 7.16 -8.87
CA THR A 48 -5.26 6.27 -9.36
C THR A 48 -4.00 7.04 -9.78
N ALA A 49 -4.16 8.17 -10.47
CA ALA A 49 -3.05 9.03 -10.85
C ALA A 49 -2.34 9.63 -9.64
N LEU A 50 -3.11 10.04 -8.63
CA LEU A 50 -2.61 10.59 -7.37
C LEU A 50 -1.83 9.55 -6.56
N ALA A 51 -2.36 8.33 -6.45
CA ALA A 51 -1.70 7.22 -5.80
C ALA A 51 -0.37 6.85 -6.49
N HIS A 52 -0.36 6.88 -7.84
CA HIS A 52 0.89 6.67 -8.59
C HIS A 52 1.91 7.78 -8.35
N ALA A 53 1.50 9.05 -8.39
CA ALA A 53 2.40 10.18 -8.13
C ALA A 53 3.03 10.10 -6.74
N SER A 54 2.25 9.69 -5.72
CA SER A 54 2.78 9.49 -4.37
C SER A 54 3.77 8.33 -4.29
N ARG A 55 3.52 7.19 -4.95
CA ARG A 55 4.49 6.09 -4.99
C ARG A 55 5.82 6.55 -5.57
N VAL A 56 5.78 7.28 -6.68
CA VAL A 56 6.99 7.85 -7.31
C VAL A 56 7.69 8.84 -6.37
N ALA A 57 6.94 9.66 -5.64
CA ALA A 57 7.51 10.58 -4.65
C ALA A 57 8.18 9.85 -3.49
N THR A 58 7.52 8.83 -2.91
CA THR A 58 8.11 7.98 -1.85
C THR A 58 9.39 7.28 -2.35
N LEU A 59 9.38 6.76 -3.57
CA LEU A 59 10.60 6.20 -4.19
C LEU A 59 11.68 7.26 -4.39
N GLY A 60 11.29 8.51 -4.74
CA GLY A 60 12.20 9.65 -4.84
C GLY A 60 12.90 9.98 -3.51
N GLU A 61 12.15 9.98 -2.40
CA GLU A 61 12.69 10.16 -1.05
C GLU A 61 13.64 9.00 -0.65
N MET A 62 13.39 7.80 -1.15
CA MET A 62 14.20 6.61 -0.88
C MET A 62 15.33 6.38 -1.89
N ASN A 63 15.54 7.27 -2.87
CA ASN A 63 16.46 7.02 -4.00
C ASN A 63 17.90 6.67 -3.52
N ALA A 64 18.43 7.39 -2.53
CA ALA A 64 19.76 7.11 -1.98
C ALA A 64 19.82 5.72 -1.30
N THR A 65 18.76 5.35 -0.57
CA THR A 65 18.64 4.05 0.10
C THR A 65 18.55 2.91 -0.91
N ILE A 66 17.71 3.06 -1.93
CA ILE A 66 17.56 2.07 -3.02
C ILE A 66 18.89 1.89 -3.76
N ALA A 67 19.54 2.99 -4.14
CA ALA A 67 20.86 2.93 -4.79
C ALA A 67 21.89 2.19 -3.93
N HIS A 68 21.91 2.46 -2.61
CA HIS A 68 22.79 1.79 -1.68
C HIS A 68 22.47 0.29 -1.54
N GLU A 69 21.20 -0.08 -1.41
CA GLU A 69 20.76 -1.48 -1.30
C GLU A 69 21.06 -2.31 -2.57
N VAL A 70 20.98 -1.69 -3.76
CA VAL A 70 21.36 -2.35 -5.02
C VAL A 70 22.87 -2.45 -5.17
N ASN A 71 23.62 -1.40 -4.79
CA ASN A 71 25.07 -1.38 -4.92
C ASN A 71 25.77 -2.36 -3.96
N GLN A 72 25.20 -2.65 -2.79
CA GLN A 72 25.77 -3.62 -1.84
C GLN A 72 25.94 -5.02 -2.42
N PRO A 73 24.92 -5.71 -2.93
CA PRO A 73 25.07 -7.03 -3.53
C PRO A 73 25.93 -6.98 -4.81
N LEU A 74 25.89 -5.89 -5.60
CA LEU A 74 26.75 -5.73 -6.75
C LEU A 74 28.24 -5.66 -6.37
N ALA A 75 28.58 -4.90 -5.33
CA ALA A 75 29.94 -4.85 -4.80
C ALA A 75 30.40 -6.20 -4.26
N ALA A 76 29.52 -6.94 -3.57
CA ALA A 76 29.80 -8.29 -3.09
C ALA A 76 30.04 -9.28 -4.24
N ILE A 77 29.28 -9.17 -5.34
CA ILE A 77 29.49 -9.98 -6.56
C ILE A 77 30.90 -9.70 -7.15
N ILE A 78 31.25 -8.43 -7.30
CA ILE A 78 32.56 -8.04 -7.85
C ILE A 78 33.67 -8.59 -6.96
N MET A 79 33.60 -8.36 -5.64
CA MET A 79 34.64 -8.81 -4.70
C MET A 79 34.80 -10.34 -4.66
N ASN A 80 33.69 -11.08 -4.67
CA ASN A 80 33.71 -12.54 -4.73
C ASN A 80 34.23 -13.04 -6.07
N GLY A 81 33.93 -12.33 -7.18
CA GLY A 81 34.47 -12.63 -8.52
C GLY A 81 35.98 -12.45 -8.60
N GLU A 82 36.48 -11.30 -8.15
CA GLU A 82 37.92 -11.02 -8.10
C GLU A 82 38.67 -12.04 -7.22
N SER A 83 38.09 -12.37 -6.04
CA SER A 83 38.62 -13.39 -5.15
C SER A 83 38.65 -14.77 -5.84
N SER A 84 37.62 -15.13 -6.59
CA SER A 84 37.54 -16.40 -7.34
C SER A 84 38.64 -16.47 -8.41
N LEU A 85 38.86 -15.38 -9.15
CA LEU A 85 39.92 -15.28 -10.14
C LEU A 85 41.30 -15.41 -9.49
N GLY A 86 41.51 -14.80 -8.32
CA GLY A 86 42.75 -14.93 -7.54
C GLY A 86 43.02 -16.37 -7.08
N TRP A 87 41.98 -17.11 -6.66
CA TRP A 87 42.12 -18.52 -6.30
C TRP A 87 42.41 -19.43 -7.49
N LEU A 88 41.84 -19.13 -8.67
CA LEU A 88 42.09 -19.86 -9.90
C LEU A 88 43.50 -19.63 -10.48
N ALA A 89 44.08 -18.46 -10.23
CA ALA A 89 45.41 -18.10 -10.75
C ALA A 89 46.57 -18.71 -9.93
N ARG A 90 46.33 -19.47 -8.87
CA ARG A 90 47.37 -20.13 -8.09
C ARG A 90 47.93 -21.34 -8.82
N SER A 91 49.13 -21.73 -8.49
CA SER A 91 49.78 -22.97 -8.99
C SER A 91 48.96 -24.23 -8.69
N GLU A 92 48.25 -24.21 -7.54
CA GLU A 92 47.27 -25.22 -7.14
C GLU A 92 45.94 -24.51 -6.88
N PRO A 93 45.00 -24.49 -7.86
CA PRO A 93 43.71 -23.83 -7.70
C PRO A 93 42.82 -24.52 -6.67
N ASP A 94 42.28 -23.74 -5.71
CA ASP A 94 41.28 -24.24 -4.76
C ASP A 94 39.85 -24.12 -5.36
N LEU A 95 39.45 -25.18 -6.05
CA LEU A 95 38.16 -25.24 -6.75
C LEU A 95 36.98 -25.23 -5.78
N GLU A 96 37.11 -25.76 -4.56
CA GLU A 96 36.02 -25.73 -3.58
C GLU A 96 35.79 -24.30 -3.07
N ARG A 97 36.86 -23.56 -2.87
CA ARG A 97 36.77 -22.13 -2.52
C ARG A 97 36.14 -21.29 -3.63
N VAL A 98 36.53 -21.53 -4.87
CA VAL A 98 35.89 -20.87 -6.03
C VAL A 98 34.42 -21.19 -6.12
N ARG A 99 34.02 -22.43 -5.87
CA ARG A 99 32.63 -22.86 -5.86
C ARG A 99 31.81 -22.17 -4.79
N GLU A 100 32.34 -22.03 -3.56
CA GLU A 100 31.70 -21.28 -2.49
C GLU A 100 31.47 -19.79 -2.86
N LEU A 101 32.53 -19.14 -3.39
CA LEU A 101 32.46 -17.75 -3.81
C LEU A 101 31.42 -17.56 -4.93
N THR A 102 31.39 -18.47 -5.90
CA THR A 102 30.40 -18.47 -6.99
C THR A 102 28.96 -18.62 -6.46
N LYS A 103 28.72 -19.51 -5.49
CA LYS A 103 27.40 -19.64 -4.85
C LYS A 103 26.96 -18.34 -4.17
N ARG A 104 27.90 -17.64 -3.50
CA ARG A 104 27.63 -16.32 -2.90
C ARG A 104 27.27 -15.28 -3.96
N MET A 105 28.01 -15.21 -5.06
CA MET A 105 27.69 -14.31 -6.17
C MET A 105 26.29 -14.54 -6.73
N VAL A 106 25.87 -15.80 -6.90
CA VAL A 106 24.52 -16.13 -7.38
C VAL A 106 23.46 -15.70 -6.37
N ALA A 107 23.69 -15.88 -5.08
CA ALA A 107 22.77 -15.42 -4.03
C ALA A 107 22.65 -13.89 -4.00
N ASP A 108 23.77 -13.17 -4.11
CA ASP A 108 23.80 -11.70 -4.15
C ASP A 108 23.13 -11.15 -5.41
N ALA A 109 23.32 -11.81 -6.57
CA ALA A 109 22.63 -11.44 -7.82
C ALA A 109 21.11 -11.60 -7.70
N ARG A 110 20.62 -12.70 -7.12
CA ARG A 110 19.19 -12.89 -6.85
C ARG A 110 18.64 -11.80 -5.94
N ARG A 111 19.38 -11.47 -4.88
CA ARG A 111 18.99 -10.39 -3.96
C ARG A 111 18.89 -9.03 -4.67
N ALA A 112 19.83 -8.67 -5.53
CA ALA A 112 19.75 -7.45 -6.33
C ALA A 112 18.51 -7.43 -7.23
N CYS A 113 18.22 -8.56 -7.90
CA CYS A 113 17.01 -8.70 -8.73
C CYS A 113 15.72 -8.54 -7.92
N GLU A 114 15.65 -9.08 -6.71
CA GLU A 114 14.50 -8.92 -5.81
C GLU A 114 14.27 -7.46 -5.41
N ILE A 115 15.35 -6.72 -5.07
CA ILE A 115 15.26 -5.29 -4.74
C ILE A 115 14.72 -4.51 -5.93
N ILE A 116 15.28 -4.71 -7.14
CA ILE A 116 14.82 -4.05 -8.36
C ILE A 116 13.37 -4.41 -8.68
N GLY A 117 12.98 -5.67 -8.50
CA GLY A 117 11.61 -6.15 -8.69
C GLY A 117 10.61 -5.40 -7.80
N ARG A 118 10.93 -5.24 -6.51
CA ARG A 118 10.09 -4.49 -5.53
C ARG A 118 9.96 -3.01 -5.92
N VAL A 119 11.06 -2.34 -6.25
CA VAL A 119 11.05 -0.95 -6.72
C VAL A 119 10.19 -0.78 -7.96
N ARG A 120 10.33 -1.69 -8.94
CA ARG A 120 9.53 -1.68 -10.17
C ARG A 120 8.04 -1.90 -9.90
N ALA A 121 7.69 -2.81 -8.99
CA ALA A 121 6.30 -3.05 -8.60
C ALA A 121 5.67 -1.79 -7.99
N MET A 122 6.38 -1.10 -7.09
CA MET A 122 5.91 0.17 -6.49
C MET A 122 5.80 1.31 -7.52
N ALA A 123 6.68 1.38 -8.52
CA ALA A 123 6.65 2.39 -9.57
C ALA A 123 5.59 2.12 -10.65
N SER A 124 5.05 0.90 -10.73
CA SER A 124 4.17 0.49 -11.82
C SER A 124 2.80 1.19 -11.76
N ARG A 125 2.27 1.57 -12.94
CA ARG A 125 0.89 2.03 -13.16
C ARG A 125 -0.04 0.85 -13.43
N ARG A 126 -0.03 -0.17 -12.60
CA ARG A 126 -0.95 -1.28 -12.78
C ARG A 126 -2.35 -0.90 -12.29
N ALA A 127 -3.40 -1.35 -12.97
CA ALA A 127 -4.75 -1.29 -12.42
C ALA A 127 -4.79 -2.10 -11.11
N PRO A 128 -5.53 -1.65 -10.08
CA PRO A 128 -5.67 -2.38 -8.83
C PRO A 128 -6.16 -3.81 -9.09
N GLU A 129 -5.45 -4.78 -8.56
CA GLU A 129 -5.77 -6.20 -8.73
C GLU A 129 -6.13 -6.76 -7.35
N GLN A 130 -7.42 -7.01 -7.13
CA GLN A 130 -7.89 -7.54 -5.85
C GLN A 130 -7.63 -9.05 -5.78
N GLU A 131 -6.90 -9.47 -4.77
CA GLU A 131 -6.63 -10.87 -4.46
C GLU A 131 -6.88 -11.16 -2.97
N LEU A 132 -7.06 -12.42 -2.65
CA LEU A 132 -7.13 -12.88 -1.27
C LEU A 132 -5.70 -13.00 -0.73
N LEU A 133 -5.34 -12.23 0.30
CA LEU A 133 -3.97 -12.13 0.79
C LEU A 133 -3.89 -12.12 2.33
N SER A 134 -2.74 -12.53 2.83
CA SER A 134 -2.37 -12.39 4.24
C SER A 134 -1.81 -10.98 4.48
N LEU A 135 -2.40 -10.25 5.44
CA LEU A 135 -1.88 -8.95 5.82
C LEU A 135 -0.50 -9.04 6.46
N ASP A 136 -0.23 -10.13 7.19
CA ASP A 136 1.07 -10.36 7.84
C ASP A 136 2.18 -10.55 6.81
N ASP A 137 1.89 -11.21 5.67
CA ASP A 137 2.85 -11.34 4.56
C ASP A 137 3.17 -9.97 3.94
N VAL A 138 2.15 -9.14 3.71
CA VAL A 138 2.32 -7.77 3.20
C VAL A 138 3.19 -6.93 4.14
N ILE A 139 2.97 -7.05 5.45
CA ILE A 139 3.78 -6.36 6.48
C ILE A 139 5.22 -6.88 6.44
N GLY A 140 5.42 -8.19 6.44
CA GLY A 140 6.75 -8.82 6.40
C GLY A 140 7.58 -8.36 5.19
N GLU A 141 6.99 -8.39 4.00
CA GLU A 141 7.61 -7.91 2.76
C GLU A 141 7.96 -6.42 2.81
N SER A 142 7.06 -5.60 3.38
CA SER A 142 7.29 -4.15 3.54
C SER A 142 8.42 -3.86 4.53
N MET A 143 8.50 -4.60 5.63
CA MET A 143 9.60 -4.46 6.62
C MET A 143 10.93 -4.93 6.04
N LEU A 144 10.94 -5.98 5.24
CA LEU A 144 12.14 -6.42 4.53
C LEU A 144 12.62 -5.35 3.54
N PHE A 145 11.70 -4.70 2.82
CA PHE A 145 12.00 -3.59 1.91
C PHE A 145 12.65 -2.39 2.63
N LEU A 146 12.18 -2.07 3.85
CA LEU A 146 12.68 -0.94 4.63
C LEU A 146 13.87 -1.26 5.55
N ARG A 147 14.37 -2.50 5.52
CA ARG A 147 15.40 -2.97 6.47
C ARG A 147 16.63 -2.08 6.52
N HIS A 148 17.11 -1.63 5.37
CA HIS A 148 18.30 -0.76 5.32
C HIS A 148 18.01 0.63 5.92
N GLU A 149 16.84 1.21 5.65
CA GLU A 149 16.43 2.50 6.23
C GLU A 149 16.39 2.42 7.77
N PHE A 150 15.84 1.33 8.32
CA PHE A 150 15.85 1.11 9.77
C PHE A 150 17.26 0.97 10.33
N GLN A 151 18.13 0.22 9.65
CA GLN A 151 19.52 0.04 10.08
C GLN A 151 20.30 1.36 10.02
N SER A 152 20.19 2.13 8.94
CA SER A 152 20.90 3.41 8.76
C SER A 152 20.51 4.46 9.80
N LYS A 153 19.25 4.41 10.29
CA LYS A 153 18.72 5.33 11.30
C LYS A 153 18.77 4.75 12.73
N SER A 154 19.34 3.55 12.90
CA SER A 154 19.41 2.83 14.18
C SER A 154 18.02 2.63 14.82
N ILE A 155 17.05 2.18 14.02
CA ILE A 155 15.68 1.94 14.46
C ILE A 155 15.49 0.44 14.70
N SER A 156 14.99 0.08 15.91
CA SER A 156 14.56 -1.28 16.23
C SER A 156 13.12 -1.48 15.79
N VAL A 157 12.84 -2.53 15.00
CA VAL A 157 11.48 -2.90 14.61
C VAL A 157 11.10 -4.21 15.31
N SER A 158 9.93 -4.21 15.94
CA SER A 158 9.33 -5.37 16.58
C SER A 158 7.99 -5.68 15.92
N LEU A 159 7.76 -6.96 15.62
CA LEU A 159 6.51 -7.45 15.06
C LEU A 159 5.81 -8.33 16.11
N ASP A 160 4.57 -7.99 16.43
CA ASP A 160 3.67 -8.73 17.31
C ASP A 160 2.42 -9.11 16.49
N LEU A 161 2.58 -10.10 15.63
CA LEU A 161 1.59 -10.53 14.66
C LEU A 161 0.73 -11.65 15.27
N ALA A 162 -0.60 -11.47 15.25
CA ALA A 162 -1.50 -12.47 15.78
C ALA A 162 -1.49 -13.74 14.91
N PRO A 163 -1.43 -14.92 15.51
CA PRO A 163 -1.43 -16.16 14.74
C PRO A 163 -2.76 -16.38 14.03
N ALA A 164 -2.70 -16.96 12.82
CA ALA A 164 -3.86 -17.43 12.06
C ALA A 164 -4.96 -16.37 11.81
N LEU A 165 -4.56 -15.14 11.46
CA LEU A 165 -5.52 -14.12 11.02
C LEU A 165 -6.21 -14.54 9.71
N PRO A 166 -7.52 -14.25 9.56
CA PRO A 166 -8.20 -14.45 8.29
C PRO A 166 -7.60 -13.57 7.19
N HIS A 167 -7.76 -14.01 5.95
CA HIS A 167 -7.30 -13.26 4.78
C HIS A 167 -8.14 -12.01 4.55
N VAL A 168 -7.55 -11.04 3.88
CA VAL A 168 -8.24 -9.83 3.41
C VAL A 168 -8.26 -9.82 1.89
N VAL A 169 -9.29 -9.22 1.28
CA VAL A 169 -9.34 -8.99 -0.16
C VAL A 169 -8.76 -7.62 -0.46
N GLY A 170 -7.73 -7.56 -1.30
CA GLY A 170 -7.11 -6.28 -1.62
C GLY A 170 -5.99 -6.37 -2.66
N ASP A 171 -5.48 -5.20 -3.04
CA ASP A 171 -4.31 -5.08 -3.90
C ASP A 171 -3.05 -5.08 -3.03
N ARG A 172 -2.21 -6.08 -3.20
CA ARG A 172 -0.94 -6.26 -2.47
C ARG A 172 -0.05 -5.02 -2.54
N THR A 173 0.09 -4.44 -3.73
CA THR A 173 0.96 -3.27 -3.94
C THR A 173 0.43 -2.03 -3.23
N GLN A 174 -0.89 -1.83 -3.24
CA GLN A 174 -1.52 -0.70 -2.54
C GLN A 174 -1.40 -0.87 -1.02
N LEU A 175 -1.62 -2.06 -0.49
CA LEU A 175 -1.47 -2.32 0.95
C LEU A 175 -0.01 -2.22 1.40
N GLN A 176 0.95 -2.68 0.59
CA GLN A 176 2.38 -2.43 0.83
C GLN A 176 2.68 -0.93 0.86
N GLN A 177 2.09 -0.14 -0.02
CA GLN A 177 2.25 1.32 -0.02
C GLN A 177 1.77 1.94 1.30
N VAL A 178 0.63 1.49 1.84
CA VAL A 178 0.15 1.97 3.15
C VAL A 178 1.18 1.68 4.24
N VAL A 179 1.64 0.43 4.34
CA VAL A 179 2.61 0.01 5.37
C VAL A 179 3.92 0.78 5.24
N VAL A 180 4.44 0.93 4.01
CA VAL A 180 5.68 1.67 3.73
C VAL A 180 5.52 3.15 4.08
N ASN A 181 4.44 3.81 3.67
CA ASN A 181 4.21 5.22 3.98
C ASN A 181 4.12 5.48 5.49
N LEU A 182 3.41 4.63 6.24
CA LEU A 182 3.33 4.74 7.69
C LEU A 182 4.70 4.54 8.35
N ALA A 183 5.46 3.54 7.91
CA ALA A 183 6.79 3.27 8.44
C ALA A 183 7.79 4.41 8.13
N ILE A 184 7.79 4.96 6.91
CA ILE A 184 8.62 6.11 6.54
C ILE A 184 8.24 7.35 7.38
N ASN A 185 6.95 7.58 7.63
CA ASN A 185 6.51 8.66 8.52
C ASN A 185 7.05 8.50 9.93
N ALA A 186 7.03 7.29 10.50
CA ALA A 186 7.61 6.98 11.80
C ALA A 186 9.14 7.21 11.82
N VAL A 187 9.85 6.74 10.79
CA VAL A 187 11.30 6.95 10.63
C VAL A 187 11.65 8.43 10.62
N GLN A 188 10.93 9.23 9.82
CA GLN A 188 11.16 10.68 9.69
C GLN A 188 10.86 11.42 11.00
N ALA A 189 9.76 11.10 11.68
CA ALA A 189 9.40 11.70 12.97
C ALA A 189 10.46 11.45 14.04
N MET A 190 10.98 10.22 14.11
CA MET A 190 12.06 9.87 15.04
C MET A 190 13.42 10.49 14.65
N ALA A 191 13.69 10.67 13.35
CA ALA A 191 14.94 11.29 12.90
C ALA A 191 15.02 12.78 13.24
N GLN A 192 13.89 13.48 13.23
CA GLN A 192 13.79 14.92 13.56
C GLN A 192 13.77 15.17 15.08
N SER A 193 13.48 14.16 15.86
CA SER A 193 13.42 14.25 17.33
C SER A 193 14.72 13.78 17.97
N ARG A 194 15.00 14.30 19.20
CA ARG A 194 16.17 13.87 20.01
C ARG A 194 15.86 12.61 20.84
N VAL A 195 15.07 11.67 20.32
CA VAL A 195 14.75 10.44 21.03
C VAL A 195 15.96 9.54 21.11
N ALA A 196 16.32 9.15 22.34
CA ALA A 196 17.52 8.34 22.60
C ALA A 196 17.37 6.89 22.06
N ARG A 197 16.16 6.33 22.08
CA ARG A 197 15.87 5.00 21.59
C ARG A 197 14.79 5.08 20.52
N ARG A 198 15.11 4.70 19.31
CA ARG A 198 14.20 4.69 18.17
C ARG A 198 13.63 3.30 17.98
N SER A 199 12.32 3.17 18.08
CA SER A 199 11.63 1.88 17.99
C SER A 199 10.32 2.02 17.25
N ILE A 200 9.99 1.00 16.45
CA ILE A 200 8.69 0.81 15.80
C ILE A 200 8.14 -0.53 16.27
N LEU A 201 6.87 -0.55 16.65
CA LEU A 201 6.15 -1.76 17.00
C LEU A 201 4.94 -1.89 16.10
N ILE A 202 4.86 -3.01 15.37
CA ILE A 202 3.74 -3.33 14.49
C ILE A 202 2.99 -4.49 15.11
N ARG A 203 1.68 -4.32 15.28
CA ARG A 203 0.80 -5.37 15.79
C ARG A 203 -0.32 -5.64 14.81
N THR A 204 -0.69 -6.89 14.68
CA THR A 204 -1.93 -7.29 14.01
C THR A 204 -2.85 -8.01 14.97
N LYS A 205 -4.16 -7.82 14.82
CA LYS A 205 -5.17 -8.52 15.61
C LYS A 205 -6.49 -8.59 14.86
N LEU A 206 -7.29 -9.57 15.22
CA LEU A 206 -8.69 -9.60 14.81
C LEU A 206 -9.49 -8.68 15.75
N LEU A 207 -10.20 -7.71 15.18
CA LEU A 207 -11.07 -6.80 15.90
C LEU A 207 -12.53 -7.17 15.62
N GLY A 208 -13.18 -7.82 16.58
CA GLY A 208 -14.48 -8.43 16.34
C GLY A 208 -14.38 -9.61 15.36
N PRO A 209 -15.49 -10.05 14.77
CA PRO A 209 -15.49 -11.24 13.90
C PRO A 209 -15.04 -10.95 12.45
N GLU A 210 -15.01 -9.70 12.01
CA GLU A 210 -14.96 -9.36 10.59
C GLU A 210 -13.87 -8.37 10.19
N THR A 211 -12.98 -7.96 11.11
CA THR A 211 -12.00 -6.93 10.81
C THR A 211 -10.60 -7.33 11.27
N VAL A 212 -9.67 -7.43 10.35
CA VAL A 212 -8.24 -7.51 10.64
C VAL A 212 -7.69 -6.11 10.83
N CYS A 213 -7.13 -5.84 11.99
CA CYS A 213 -6.57 -4.53 12.36
C CYS A 213 -5.05 -4.62 12.43
N CYS A 214 -4.37 -3.66 11.80
CA CYS A 214 -2.94 -3.42 11.98
C CYS A 214 -2.74 -2.11 12.75
N THR A 215 -1.84 -2.12 13.70
CA THR A 215 -1.36 -0.92 14.43
C THR A 215 0.14 -0.78 14.26
N MET A 216 0.60 0.44 13.99
CA MET A 216 2.01 0.80 13.94
C MET A 216 2.26 1.92 14.95
N GLU A 217 3.09 1.65 15.93
CA GLU A 217 3.47 2.56 16.98
C GLU A 217 4.93 2.96 16.81
N ASP A 218 5.25 4.22 17.05
CA ASP A 218 6.62 4.70 17.06
C ASP A 218 7.00 5.31 18.42
N SER A 219 8.30 5.49 18.63
CA SER A 219 8.86 6.15 19.81
C SER A 219 9.20 7.62 19.53
N GLY A 220 8.61 8.22 18.51
CA GLY A 220 8.82 9.61 18.14
C GLY A 220 8.15 10.60 19.11
N PRO A 221 8.05 11.87 18.72
CA PRO A 221 7.47 12.92 19.55
C PRO A 221 5.94 12.87 19.64
N GLY A 222 5.30 11.92 18.92
CA GLY A 222 3.86 11.92 18.73
C GLY A 222 3.39 12.99 17.73
N VAL A 223 2.10 13.24 17.71
CA VAL A 223 1.45 14.24 16.87
C VAL A 223 0.85 15.32 17.75
N ASP A 224 1.09 16.59 17.42
CA ASP A 224 0.42 17.69 18.12
C ASP A 224 -1.12 17.50 18.00
N PRO A 225 -1.86 17.53 19.13
CA PRO A 225 -3.30 17.34 19.12
C PRO A 225 -4.05 18.26 18.16
N THR A 226 -3.53 19.48 17.92
CA THR A 226 -4.14 20.44 16.98
C THR A 226 -4.08 19.98 15.52
N TYR A 227 -3.14 19.10 15.16
CA TYR A 227 -2.96 18.58 13.83
C TYR A 227 -3.69 17.25 13.57
N LEU A 228 -4.04 16.51 14.62
CA LEU A 228 -4.71 15.20 14.50
C LEU A 228 -5.92 15.20 13.53
N PRO A 229 -6.85 16.19 13.58
CA PRO A 229 -8.00 16.21 12.68
C PRO A 229 -7.62 16.41 11.19
N ARG A 230 -6.46 17.01 10.94
CA ARG A 230 -6.02 17.45 9.60
C ARG A 230 -4.93 16.57 9.00
N LEU A 231 -4.41 15.59 9.74
CA LEU A 231 -3.30 14.75 9.27
C LEU A 231 -3.55 14.01 7.96
N PHE A 232 -4.81 13.74 7.68
CA PHE A 232 -5.24 13.06 6.46
C PHE A 232 -5.76 14.02 5.39
N ASP A 233 -5.63 15.35 5.59
CA ASP A 233 -5.97 16.34 4.57
C ASP A 233 -4.88 16.38 3.50
N SER A 234 -5.28 16.48 2.24
CA SER A 234 -4.34 16.59 1.13
C SER A 234 -3.46 17.83 1.26
N PHE A 235 -2.16 17.65 1.01
CA PHE A 235 -1.15 18.72 1.09
C PHE A 235 -0.89 19.27 2.50
N PHE A 236 -1.47 18.66 3.54
CA PHE A 236 -1.12 19.01 4.91
C PHE A 236 0.20 18.35 5.31
N THR A 237 1.18 19.15 5.71
CA THR A 237 2.49 18.69 6.18
C THR A 237 3.04 19.64 7.23
N THR A 238 3.71 19.10 8.23
CA THR A 238 4.51 19.83 9.21
C THR A 238 6.00 19.73 8.91
N LYS A 239 6.39 19.13 7.78
CA LYS A 239 7.78 18.88 7.39
C LYS A 239 8.23 19.89 6.34
N ASP A 240 9.48 20.33 6.41
CA ASP A 240 10.08 21.25 5.43
C ASP A 240 10.21 20.62 4.04
N SER A 241 10.38 19.30 3.96
CA SER A 241 10.43 18.53 2.73
C SER A 241 9.35 17.44 2.78
N GLY A 242 8.28 17.64 2.04
CA GLY A 242 7.20 16.66 1.94
C GLY A 242 5.95 17.26 1.30
N MET A 243 5.35 16.58 0.34
CA MET A 243 4.16 17.07 -0.36
C MET A 243 2.86 16.96 0.46
N GLY A 244 2.90 16.40 1.68
CA GLY A 244 1.71 16.19 2.50
C GLY A 244 0.69 15.21 1.89
N MET A 245 1.13 14.28 1.05
CA MET A 245 0.25 13.37 0.30
C MET A 245 0.28 11.92 0.81
N GLY A 246 1.28 11.51 1.59
CA GLY A 246 1.43 10.13 2.03
C GLY A 246 0.26 9.61 2.85
N LEU A 247 -0.16 10.35 3.88
CA LEU A 247 -1.29 9.95 4.75
C LEU A 247 -2.66 10.04 4.06
N PRO A 248 -3.00 11.10 3.28
CA PRO A 248 -4.21 11.11 2.46
C PRO A 248 -4.35 9.90 1.55
N ILE A 249 -3.24 9.46 0.96
CA ILE A 249 -3.22 8.28 0.08
C ILE A 249 -3.41 7.00 0.88
N CYS A 250 -2.80 6.87 2.06
CA CYS A 250 -3.09 5.76 2.96
C CYS A 250 -4.59 5.67 3.26
N ARG A 251 -5.24 6.78 3.58
CA ARG A 251 -6.68 6.83 3.79
C ARG A 251 -7.45 6.39 2.54
N SER A 252 -7.15 6.96 1.37
CA SER A 252 -7.83 6.62 0.12
C SER A 252 -7.69 5.14 -0.25
N ILE A 253 -6.50 4.55 -0.05
CA ILE A 253 -6.28 3.13 -0.29
C ILE A 253 -7.12 2.29 0.68
N ILE A 254 -7.06 2.57 1.97
CA ILE A 254 -7.78 1.78 2.98
C ILE A 254 -9.30 1.91 2.80
N GLU A 255 -9.82 3.10 2.49
CA GLU A 255 -11.24 3.31 2.19
C GLU A 255 -11.68 2.57 0.90
N ALA A 256 -10.83 2.52 -0.13
CA ALA A 256 -11.08 1.73 -1.34
C ALA A 256 -11.14 0.21 -1.07
N HIS A 257 -10.52 -0.24 0.02
CA HIS A 257 -10.60 -1.61 0.54
C HIS A 257 -11.69 -1.78 1.60
N SER A 258 -12.67 -0.86 1.67
CA SER A 258 -13.77 -0.85 2.66
C SER A 258 -13.29 -0.86 4.10
N GLY A 259 -12.10 -0.35 4.36
CA GLY A 259 -11.47 -0.27 5.66
C GLY A 259 -11.55 1.13 6.29
N TYR A 260 -10.86 1.30 7.40
CA TYR A 260 -10.70 2.59 8.08
C TYR A 260 -9.25 2.81 8.51
N VAL A 261 -8.83 4.07 8.64
CA VAL A 261 -7.53 4.47 9.20
C VAL A 261 -7.75 5.48 10.34
N ARG A 262 -6.94 5.37 11.39
CA ARG A 262 -6.97 6.23 12.57
C ARG A 262 -5.55 6.57 13.02
N VAL A 263 -5.44 7.66 13.77
CA VAL A 263 -4.20 8.08 14.42
C VAL A 263 -4.52 8.62 15.82
N ASP A 264 -3.67 8.32 16.76
CA ASP A 264 -3.68 8.86 18.12
C ASP A 264 -2.25 8.85 18.71
N ASN A 265 -2.10 9.37 19.94
CA ASN A 265 -0.86 9.38 20.70
C ASN A 265 -0.86 8.35 21.86
N GLU A 266 -1.73 7.35 21.80
CA GLU A 266 -1.80 6.28 22.80
C GLU A 266 -0.80 5.14 22.50
N SER A 267 0.38 5.50 22.01
CA SER A 267 1.46 4.57 21.74
C SER A 267 2.10 4.06 23.03
N THR A 268 2.36 2.77 23.12
CA THR A 268 3.13 2.18 24.23
C THR A 268 4.60 2.58 24.19
N LEU A 269 5.07 3.10 23.07
CA LEU A 269 6.43 3.60 22.86
C LEU A 269 6.57 5.09 23.12
N GLY A 270 5.46 5.80 23.37
CA GLY A 270 5.42 7.23 23.71
C GLY A 270 5.31 8.19 22.52
N GLY A 271 5.27 7.69 21.30
CA GLY A 271 5.09 8.47 20.06
C GLY A 271 3.67 8.38 19.49
N ALA A 272 3.55 8.41 18.18
CA ALA A 272 2.27 8.25 17.48
C ALA A 272 1.88 6.78 17.33
N ARG A 273 0.56 6.54 17.27
CA ARG A 273 -0.02 5.26 16.91
C ARG A 273 -0.93 5.44 15.70
N PHE A 274 -0.57 4.82 14.59
CA PHE A 274 -1.40 4.71 13.41
C PHE A 274 -2.05 3.33 13.39
N SER A 275 -3.35 3.29 13.06
CA SER A 275 -4.12 2.04 13.00
C SER A 275 -4.96 2.02 11.74
N PHE A 276 -5.03 0.87 11.08
CA PHE A 276 -6.01 0.65 10.01
C PHE A 276 -6.66 -0.72 10.17
N GLY A 277 -7.91 -0.81 9.75
CA GLY A 277 -8.68 -2.05 9.75
C GLY A 277 -9.21 -2.36 8.37
N LEU A 278 -9.19 -3.64 8.01
CA LEU A 278 -9.69 -4.17 6.74
C LEU A 278 -10.72 -5.26 7.00
N PRO A 279 -11.81 -5.34 6.22
CA PRO A 279 -12.73 -6.45 6.32
C PRO A 279 -12.02 -7.76 5.96
N CYS A 280 -12.28 -8.81 6.74
CA CYS A 280 -11.71 -10.13 6.49
C CYS A 280 -12.70 -11.04 5.77
N HIS A 281 -12.14 -12.05 5.09
CA HIS A 281 -12.86 -13.13 4.45
C HIS A 281 -12.36 -14.46 5.01
N PHE A 282 -13.31 -15.31 5.43
CA PHE A 282 -13.07 -16.65 5.96
C PHE A 282 -13.11 -17.70 4.87
#